data_7a7ee6917ad49cad8de2f6c3d0affe1a
#
_entry.id   7a7ee6917ad49cad8de2f6c3d0affe1a
#
_cell.length_a   1.000
_cell.length_b   1.000
_cell.length_c   1.000
_cell.angle_alpha   90.00
_cell.angle_beta   90.00
_cell.angle_gamma   90.00
#
_symmetry.space_group_name_H-M   'P 1'
#
loop_
_entity.id
_entity.type
_entity.pdbx_description
1 polymer ?
#
loop_
_entity_poly.entity_id
_entity_poly.type
_entity_poly.pdbx_seq_one_letter_code
_entity_poly.pdbx_strand_id
1 'polypeptide(L)'
;MSLTAAALAWFVLASPASAATADSVRWWISSADLKQQLAEQPVLTWQTETSRKAPRIEINPTVTFQTMLGLGSSLEPATCSNLWRMSAADRERTLERLVSPSAGIGMNLMRLCIGTPDFTGDPWYSYNDLPPGETDPELKHFSIEKDRTYILPVLKLARAKNPELLFFASPWSPPGWMKSNRTIIGGQLLPRWYPAYAEYFVKFIRAYAAEGIPIYAVTIQNEPGVDRAQEKNSKWQYPSCHWTGAQECDFIRDHLGPALRRAGLNTKIWCYDHNYNVKATGDDPGLAYPRTILSDPRAAAFVNGVAFHGYAGDPSGMSLFHQEFPTVPIYFTEGSIFGIKGGVKLIEKLRNHAVAYNGWVTILDDQGKPNNGPFDASRTLITLDPKTRQPTEHFDFFLYGQFMKFIQRGAVRVNSTAGSRNFANVAFRNPDGAIVLVVVNPTAQRKLFTLAWDGRTVTVALTARSVATLVWAAGKP
;
A
#
# COMPACT_ATOMS: atom_id res chain seq x y z
N MET A 1 12.52 6.65 59.00
CA MET A 1 11.76 5.64 58.25
C MET A 1 11.95 5.94 56.77
N SER A 2 12.79 5.19 56.13
CA SER A 2 13.19 5.36 54.74
C SER A 2 12.38 4.37 53.91
N LEU A 3 11.59 4.87 52.93
CA LEU A 3 10.85 4.07 51.96
C LEU A 3 11.73 3.91 50.71
N THR A 4 12.26 2.73 50.51
CA THR A 4 12.93 2.32 49.28
C THR A 4 11.89 1.92 48.26
N ALA A 5 11.82 2.63 47.13
CA ALA A 5 11.02 2.29 45.98
C ALA A 5 11.76 1.21 45.14
N ALA A 6 11.17 0.03 45.04
CA ALA A 6 11.67 -1.01 44.16
C ALA A 6 11.16 -0.79 42.72
N ALA A 7 12.07 -0.50 41.81
CA ALA A 7 11.79 -0.46 40.37
C ALA A 7 11.70 -1.89 39.81
N LEU A 8 10.51 -2.32 39.39
CA LEU A 8 10.34 -3.55 38.62
C LEU A 8 10.77 -3.28 37.16
N ALA A 9 11.92 -3.83 36.80
CA ALA A 9 12.33 -3.90 35.40
C ALA A 9 11.57 -5.06 34.69
N TRP A 10 10.71 -4.72 33.75
CA TRP A 10 10.10 -5.71 32.86
C TRP A 10 11.12 -6.12 31.80
N PHE A 11 11.69 -7.32 31.97
CA PHE A 11 12.42 -7.99 30.89
C PHE A 11 11.41 -8.54 29.89
N VAL A 12 11.27 -7.88 28.75
CA VAL A 12 10.64 -8.46 27.57
C VAL A 12 11.57 -9.56 27.05
N LEU A 13 11.25 -10.81 27.36
CA LEU A 13 11.85 -11.96 26.69
C LEU A 13 11.38 -11.99 25.23
N ALA A 14 12.13 -11.34 24.34
CA ALA A 14 12.04 -11.62 22.92
C ALA A 14 12.48 -13.06 22.72
N SER A 15 11.57 -13.93 22.29
CA SER A 15 11.94 -15.27 21.80
C SER A 15 13.00 -15.10 20.72
N PRO A 16 14.14 -15.76 20.79
CA PRO A 16 15.15 -15.68 19.76
C PRO A 16 14.60 -16.35 18.50
N ALA A 17 14.11 -15.57 17.53
CA ALA A 17 14.15 -16.03 16.16
C ALA A 17 15.61 -16.38 15.90
N SER A 18 15.92 -17.67 15.79
CA SER A 18 17.29 -18.15 15.57
C SER A 18 17.87 -17.35 14.40
N ALA A 19 18.84 -16.48 14.69
CA ALA A 19 19.50 -15.67 13.67
C ALA A 19 20.04 -16.63 12.60
N ALA A 20 19.77 -16.34 11.32
CA ALA A 20 20.39 -17.08 10.23
C ALA A 20 21.90 -16.97 10.41
N THR A 21 22.59 -18.10 10.49
CA THR A 21 24.06 -18.09 10.53
C THR A 21 24.58 -17.70 9.16
N ALA A 22 25.82 -17.18 9.08
CA ALA A 22 26.45 -16.80 7.80
C ALA A 22 26.50 -17.95 6.77
N ASP A 23 26.35 -19.22 7.25
CA ASP A 23 26.46 -20.43 6.44
C ASP A 23 25.11 -21.08 6.09
N SER A 24 23.98 -20.42 6.37
CA SER A 24 22.65 -21.00 6.17
C SER A 24 21.66 -20.03 5.55
N VAL A 25 20.68 -20.58 4.81
CA VAL A 25 19.55 -19.86 4.23
C VAL A 25 18.27 -20.44 4.81
N ARG A 26 17.52 -19.61 5.53
CA ARG A 26 16.15 -19.93 5.94
C ARG A 26 15.19 -19.53 4.81
N TRP A 27 14.11 -20.27 4.66
CA TRP A 27 13.15 -19.95 3.62
C TRP A 27 11.75 -20.45 3.93
N TRP A 28 10.77 -19.76 3.36
CA TRP A 28 9.34 -20.01 3.50
C TRP A 28 8.71 -20.08 2.13
N ILE A 29 7.63 -20.85 2.00
CA ILE A 29 6.92 -21.01 0.74
C ILE A 29 5.41 -20.92 0.94
N SER A 30 4.73 -20.36 -0.05
CA SER A 30 3.26 -20.36 -0.18
C SER A 30 2.88 -20.86 -1.56
N SER A 31 1.88 -21.76 -1.66
CA SER A 31 1.43 -22.34 -2.92
C SER A 31 -0.05 -22.01 -3.20
N ALA A 32 -0.38 -21.85 -4.49
CA ALA A 32 -1.72 -21.45 -4.91
C ALA A 32 -2.82 -22.48 -4.57
N ASP A 33 -2.45 -23.71 -4.28
CA ASP A 33 -3.34 -24.79 -3.82
C ASP A 33 -3.51 -24.81 -2.28
N LEU A 34 -2.94 -23.82 -1.59
CA LEU A 34 -2.98 -23.65 -0.12
C LEU A 34 -2.37 -24.81 0.69
N LYS A 35 -1.65 -25.74 0.06
CA LYS A 35 -0.92 -26.79 0.81
C LYS A 35 0.25 -26.23 1.60
N GLN A 36 0.77 -25.09 1.18
CA GLN A 36 1.83 -24.36 1.84
C GLN A 36 1.38 -22.91 2.07
N GLN A 37 1.43 -22.45 3.33
CA GLN A 37 0.87 -21.19 3.80
C GLN A 37 1.92 -20.48 4.67
N LEU A 38 2.85 -19.74 4.05
CA LEU A 38 4.05 -19.21 4.71
C LEU A 38 4.80 -20.31 5.47
N ALA A 39 4.82 -21.51 4.89
CA ALA A 39 5.38 -22.69 5.53
C ALA A 39 6.91 -22.62 5.53
N GLU A 40 7.51 -22.58 6.72
CA GLU A 40 8.97 -22.67 6.86
C GLU A 40 9.46 -24.02 6.37
N GLN A 41 10.54 -24.01 5.63
CA GLN A 41 11.14 -25.18 5.00
C GLN A 41 12.47 -25.53 5.69
N PRO A 42 12.98 -26.77 5.51
CA PRO A 42 14.29 -27.13 6.02
C PRO A 42 15.36 -26.12 5.57
N VAL A 43 16.22 -25.75 6.53
CA VAL A 43 17.32 -24.80 6.30
C VAL A 43 18.25 -25.32 5.21
N LEU A 44 18.67 -24.46 4.30
CA LEU A 44 19.64 -24.78 3.26
C LEU A 44 21.03 -24.37 3.72
N THR A 45 22.03 -25.21 3.46
CA THR A 45 23.44 -24.92 3.74
C THR A 45 24.15 -24.49 2.45
N TRP A 46 24.89 -23.40 2.51
CA TRP A 46 25.72 -22.94 1.42
C TRP A 46 26.76 -23.99 1.02
N GLN A 47 26.96 -24.16 -0.26
CA GLN A 47 27.96 -25.06 -0.85
C GLN A 47 28.89 -24.26 -1.77
N THR A 48 30.14 -24.71 -1.87
CA THR A 48 31.04 -24.18 -2.90
C THR A 48 30.48 -24.49 -4.28
N GLU A 49 30.53 -23.55 -5.18
CA GLU A 49 29.98 -23.71 -6.53
C GLU A 49 30.70 -24.83 -7.30
N THR A 50 29.96 -25.84 -7.73
CA THR A 50 30.49 -26.97 -8.50
C THR A 50 29.86 -27.17 -9.88
N SER A 51 28.76 -26.49 -10.19
CA SER A 51 28.02 -26.66 -11.47
C SER A 51 27.07 -25.52 -11.78
N ARG A 52 26.92 -25.15 -13.07
CA ARG A 52 26.01 -24.10 -13.58
C ARG A 52 24.78 -24.64 -14.32
N LYS A 53 24.27 -25.82 -13.96
CA LYS A 53 23.23 -26.56 -14.74
C LYS A 53 21.79 -26.08 -14.56
N ALA A 54 21.43 -25.29 -13.54
CA ALA A 54 20.06 -24.81 -13.29
C ALA A 54 19.97 -23.31 -13.63
N PRO A 55 18.75 -22.76 -13.85
CA PRO A 55 18.54 -21.32 -13.89
C PRO A 55 19.14 -20.68 -12.64
N ARG A 56 19.92 -19.62 -12.81
CA ARG A 56 20.71 -18.99 -11.75
C ARG A 56 20.10 -17.63 -11.38
N ILE A 57 19.95 -17.41 -10.09
CA ILE A 57 19.68 -16.09 -9.51
C ILE A 57 20.94 -15.68 -8.72
N GLU A 58 21.60 -14.66 -9.21
CA GLU A 58 22.80 -14.10 -8.59
C GLU A 58 22.45 -12.77 -7.92
N ILE A 59 22.93 -12.58 -6.69
CA ILE A 59 22.69 -11.37 -5.92
C ILE A 59 23.96 -10.54 -5.85
N ASN A 60 23.86 -9.27 -6.19
CA ASN A 60 24.92 -8.31 -5.99
C ASN A 60 24.48 -7.18 -5.07
N PRO A 61 24.84 -7.20 -3.78
CA PRO A 61 24.39 -6.23 -2.79
C PRO A 61 25.09 -4.87 -2.90
N THR A 62 26.16 -4.75 -3.70
CA THR A 62 26.86 -3.48 -3.89
C THR A 62 26.13 -2.55 -4.84
N VAL A 63 25.28 -3.10 -5.73
CA VAL A 63 24.42 -2.33 -6.61
C VAL A 63 23.05 -2.16 -5.94
N THR A 64 22.76 -0.94 -5.54
CA THR A 64 21.58 -0.58 -4.77
C THR A 64 20.61 0.29 -5.57
N PHE A 65 19.32 0.27 -5.17
CA PHE A 65 18.26 1.05 -5.77
C PHE A 65 17.44 1.75 -4.66
N GLN A 66 16.13 1.79 -4.79
CA GLN A 66 15.25 2.47 -3.85
C GLN A 66 15.25 1.85 -2.45
N THR A 67 14.94 2.69 -1.46
CA THR A 67 14.67 2.30 -0.06
C THR A 67 13.17 2.18 0.17
N MET A 68 12.74 1.09 0.80
CA MET A 68 11.33 0.79 1.05
C MET A 68 10.76 1.64 2.18
N LEU A 69 9.62 2.30 1.94
CA LEU A 69 8.81 2.94 2.97
C LEU A 69 7.90 1.93 3.67
N GLY A 70 7.23 1.10 2.90
CA GLY A 70 6.30 0.14 3.47
C GLY A 70 5.51 -0.63 2.42
N LEU A 71 4.90 -1.71 2.91
CA LEU A 71 4.08 -2.62 2.11
C LEU A 71 2.76 -2.85 2.85
N GLY A 72 1.65 -2.88 2.13
CA GLY A 72 0.34 -3.07 2.74
C GLY A 72 -0.80 -3.19 1.74
N SER A 73 -1.96 -2.80 2.20
CA SER A 73 -3.21 -2.78 1.46
C SER A 73 -4.06 -1.60 1.93
N SER A 74 -5.37 -1.69 1.88
CA SER A 74 -6.28 -0.63 2.31
C SER A 74 -7.05 -1.02 3.58
N LEU A 75 -7.33 -0.02 4.41
CA LEU A 75 -8.34 -0.06 5.48
C LEU A 75 -9.46 0.94 5.10
N GLU A 76 -10.00 0.75 3.91
CA GLU A 76 -11.14 1.50 3.38
C GLU A 76 -12.44 1.11 4.09
N PRO A 77 -13.54 1.88 3.93
CA PRO A 77 -14.81 1.65 4.62
C PRO A 77 -15.35 0.22 4.51
N ALA A 78 -15.23 -0.44 3.34
CA ALA A 78 -15.71 -1.81 3.17
C ALA A 78 -14.94 -2.82 4.01
N THR A 79 -13.60 -2.75 4.00
CA THR A 79 -12.72 -3.57 4.85
C THR A 79 -13.01 -3.33 6.34
N CYS A 80 -13.10 -2.06 6.76
CA CYS A 80 -13.40 -1.71 8.15
C CYS A 80 -14.79 -2.20 8.58
N SER A 81 -15.80 -2.07 7.74
CA SER A 81 -17.15 -2.57 7.99
C SER A 81 -17.17 -4.08 8.16
N ASN A 82 -16.51 -4.83 7.29
CA ASN A 82 -16.43 -6.29 7.41
C ASN A 82 -15.68 -6.73 8.67
N LEU A 83 -14.57 -6.08 9.02
CA LEU A 83 -13.88 -6.31 10.29
C LEU A 83 -14.79 -6.03 11.48
N TRP A 84 -15.59 -4.96 11.42
CA TRP A 84 -16.50 -4.58 12.50
C TRP A 84 -17.66 -5.57 12.67
N ARG A 85 -18.10 -6.22 11.59
CA ARG A 85 -19.15 -7.27 11.60
C ARG A 85 -18.66 -8.59 12.23
N MET A 86 -17.37 -8.85 12.30
CA MET A 86 -16.78 -10.02 12.97
C MET A 86 -17.02 -9.97 14.48
N SER A 87 -16.91 -11.11 15.16
CA SER A 87 -16.78 -11.12 16.62
C SER A 87 -15.55 -10.30 17.05
N ALA A 88 -15.54 -9.79 18.29
CA ALA A 88 -14.37 -9.04 18.78
C ALA A 88 -13.10 -9.87 18.70
N ALA A 89 -13.14 -11.15 19.05
CA ALA A 89 -12.01 -12.06 19.01
C ALA A 89 -11.52 -12.32 17.58
N ASP A 90 -12.44 -12.53 16.62
CA ASP A 90 -12.07 -12.74 15.21
C ASP A 90 -11.49 -11.48 14.58
N ARG A 91 -12.09 -10.32 14.89
CA ARG A 91 -11.60 -9.01 14.42
C ARG A 91 -10.17 -8.75 14.91
N GLU A 92 -9.90 -8.93 16.20
CA GLU A 92 -8.56 -8.74 16.76
C GLU A 92 -7.55 -9.72 16.16
N ARG A 93 -7.93 -10.99 16.05
CA ARG A 93 -7.08 -12.01 15.41
C ARG A 93 -6.80 -11.67 13.94
N THR A 94 -7.82 -11.25 13.17
CA THR A 94 -7.65 -10.88 11.76
C THR A 94 -6.74 -9.67 11.62
N LEU A 95 -6.90 -8.62 12.44
CA LEU A 95 -6.03 -7.46 12.44
C LEU A 95 -4.59 -7.84 12.83
N GLU A 96 -4.42 -8.68 13.86
CA GLU A 96 -3.09 -9.18 14.23
C GLU A 96 -2.43 -9.94 13.07
N ARG A 97 -3.19 -10.80 12.39
CA ARG A 97 -2.72 -11.54 11.21
C ARG A 97 -2.31 -10.62 10.06
N LEU A 98 -3.01 -9.50 9.85
CA LEU A 98 -2.68 -8.52 8.81
C LEU A 98 -1.45 -7.69 9.15
N VAL A 99 -1.41 -7.06 10.33
CA VAL A 99 -0.46 -5.96 10.58
C VAL A 99 0.66 -6.28 11.57
N SER A 100 0.54 -7.33 12.41
CA SER A 100 1.58 -7.65 13.37
C SER A 100 2.86 -8.10 12.66
N PRO A 101 4.03 -7.49 12.95
CA PRO A 101 5.30 -7.88 12.34
C PRO A 101 5.79 -9.25 12.80
N SER A 102 5.38 -9.71 13.98
CA SER A 102 5.79 -11.00 14.54
C SER A 102 4.75 -12.10 14.27
N ALA A 103 3.50 -11.88 14.67
CA ALA A 103 2.42 -12.87 14.60
C ALA A 103 1.67 -12.89 13.26
N GLY A 104 1.75 -11.82 12.46
CA GLY A 104 1.04 -11.65 11.20
C GLY A 104 1.96 -11.64 9.98
N ILE A 105 1.39 -11.11 8.88
CA ILE A 105 2.12 -10.89 7.63
C ILE A 105 2.85 -9.54 7.58
N GLY A 106 2.71 -8.70 8.61
CA GLY A 106 3.54 -7.51 8.80
C GLY A 106 3.24 -6.33 7.88
N MET A 107 1.98 -6.14 7.44
CA MET A 107 1.61 -4.91 6.74
C MET A 107 1.96 -3.70 7.59
N ASN A 108 2.65 -2.71 7.01
CA ASN A 108 3.16 -1.57 7.77
C ASN A 108 2.86 -0.21 7.13
N LEU A 109 2.12 -0.18 6.01
CA LEU A 109 1.63 1.01 5.33
C LEU A 109 0.21 0.75 4.81
N MET A 110 -0.80 1.44 5.34
CA MET A 110 -2.20 1.21 4.98
C MET A 110 -2.82 2.47 4.35
N ARG A 111 -3.59 2.26 3.28
CA ARG A 111 -4.35 3.33 2.62
C ARG A 111 -5.69 3.53 3.30
N LEU A 112 -6.05 4.81 3.50
CA LEU A 112 -7.34 5.26 4.00
C LEU A 112 -8.05 6.12 2.95
N CYS A 113 -9.36 6.33 3.15
CA CYS A 113 -10.14 7.24 2.34
C CYS A 113 -10.47 8.52 3.13
N ILE A 114 -10.50 9.66 2.48
CA ILE A 114 -11.00 10.93 3.03
C ILE A 114 -12.45 11.07 2.54
N GLY A 115 -13.40 10.71 3.38
CA GLY A 115 -14.79 10.46 2.99
C GLY A 115 -14.97 9.05 2.39
N THR A 116 -16.01 8.85 1.59
CA THR A 116 -16.33 7.53 1.03
C THR A 116 -15.72 7.32 -0.36
N PRO A 117 -15.15 6.11 -0.59
CA PRO A 117 -14.80 5.61 -1.93
C PRO A 117 -16.01 4.91 -2.59
N ASP A 118 -15.74 4.22 -3.70
CA ASP A 118 -16.66 3.25 -4.33
C ASP A 118 -16.95 2.04 -3.42
N PHE A 119 -15.92 1.49 -2.74
CA PHE A 119 -16.05 0.36 -1.82
C PHE A 119 -16.52 0.81 -0.43
N THR A 120 -17.81 1.00 -0.29
CA THR A 120 -18.52 1.30 0.95
C THR A 120 -19.92 0.73 0.92
N GLY A 121 -20.51 0.48 2.10
CA GLY A 121 -21.94 0.15 2.27
C GLY A 121 -22.77 1.36 2.70
N ASP A 122 -22.11 2.43 3.12
CA ASP A 122 -22.79 3.65 3.54
C ASP A 122 -23.19 4.52 2.34
N PRO A 123 -24.22 5.36 2.47
CA PRO A 123 -24.44 6.44 1.52
C PRO A 123 -23.16 7.26 1.38
N TRP A 124 -22.82 7.64 0.15
CA TRP A 124 -21.62 8.43 -0.10
C TRP A 124 -21.64 9.76 0.66
N TYR A 125 -20.55 10.10 1.31
CA TYR A 125 -20.38 11.33 2.07
C TYR A 125 -18.97 11.91 1.96
N SER A 126 -18.89 13.23 2.22
CA SER A 126 -17.68 13.93 2.61
C SER A 126 -17.78 14.33 4.10
N TYR A 127 -16.71 14.89 4.65
CA TYR A 127 -16.75 15.39 6.04
C TYR A 127 -17.40 16.79 6.19
N ASN A 128 -17.96 17.34 5.10
CA ASN A 128 -18.64 18.63 5.13
C ASN A 128 -19.76 18.67 4.08
N ASP A 129 -20.71 17.74 4.20
CA ASP A 129 -21.90 17.71 3.36
C ASP A 129 -22.93 18.73 3.87
N LEU A 130 -23.56 19.47 2.96
CA LEU A 130 -24.53 20.50 3.25
C LEU A 130 -25.81 20.32 2.44
N PRO A 131 -26.94 20.87 2.91
CA PRO A 131 -28.17 20.96 2.12
C PRO A 131 -27.94 21.64 0.76
N PRO A 132 -28.74 21.31 -0.27
CA PRO A 132 -28.61 21.91 -1.58
C PRO A 132 -28.67 23.45 -1.54
N GLY A 133 -27.70 24.08 -2.16
CA GLY A 133 -27.61 25.56 -2.24
C GLY A 133 -26.73 26.19 -1.16
N GLU A 134 -26.47 25.53 -0.08
CA GLU A 134 -25.62 26.04 1.00
C GLU A 134 -24.13 25.90 0.71
N THR A 135 -23.32 26.72 1.39
CA THR A 135 -21.85 26.68 1.36
C THR A 135 -21.30 26.96 2.76
N ASP A 136 -20.13 26.40 3.06
CA ASP A 136 -19.46 26.57 4.36
C ASP A 136 -17.96 26.85 4.18
N PRO A 137 -17.59 28.06 3.74
CA PRO A 137 -16.20 28.43 3.48
C PRO A 137 -15.26 28.29 4.70
N GLU A 138 -15.79 28.41 5.91
CA GLU A 138 -15.06 28.27 7.17
C GLU A 138 -15.06 26.83 7.71
N LEU A 139 -15.73 25.90 7.02
CA LEU A 139 -15.86 24.50 7.39
C LEU A 139 -16.36 24.31 8.86
N LYS A 140 -17.38 25.09 9.25
CA LYS A 140 -18.01 25.01 10.59
C LYS A 140 -18.72 23.67 10.82
N HIS A 141 -19.25 23.07 9.73
CA HIS A 141 -19.93 21.80 9.75
C HIS A 141 -19.00 20.58 9.46
N PHE A 142 -17.69 20.80 9.41
CA PHE A 142 -16.73 19.71 9.21
C PHE A 142 -16.83 18.70 10.38
N SER A 143 -17.01 17.42 10.05
CA SER A 143 -17.13 16.36 11.05
C SER A 143 -16.66 15.00 10.50
N ILE A 144 -15.87 14.28 11.30
CA ILE A 144 -15.47 12.88 11.06
C ILE A 144 -16.37 11.89 11.85
N GLU A 145 -17.52 12.35 12.34
CA GLU A 145 -18.39 11.55 13.24
C GLU A 145 -18.81 10.22 12.61
N LYS A 146 -19.05 10.18 11.29
CA LYS A 146 -19.43 8.95 10.58
C LYS A 146 -18.35 7.87 10.68
N ASP A 147 -17.07 8.26 10.70
CA ASP A 147 -15.95 7.33 10.77
C ASP A 147 -15.79 6.71 12.18
N ARG A 148 -16.38 7.32 13.21
CA ARG A 148 -16.36 6.79 14.57
C ARG A 148 -17.16 5.53 14.76
N THR A 149 -18.06 5.22 13.83
CA THR A 149 -18.92 4.03 13.92
C THR A 149 -18.12 2.73 13.83
N TYR A 150 -17.20 2.63 12.89
CA TYR A 150 -16.39 1.43 12.68
C TYR A 150 -14.97 1.70 12.12
N ILE A 151 -14.77 2.78 11.35
CA ILE A 151 -13.45 3.04 10.72
C ILE A 151 -12.41 3.34 11.79
N LEU A 152 -12.57 4.41 12.56
CA LEU A 152 -11.63 4.80 13.62
C LEU A 152 -11.40 3.71 14.68
N PRO A 153 -12.43 2.98 15.17
CA PRO A 153 -12.21 1.85 16.05
C PRO A 153 -11.31 0.76 15.45
N VAL A 154 -11.49 0.40 14.16
CA VAL A 154 -10.65 -0.59 13.48
C VAL A 154 -9.22 -0.09 13.34
N LEU A 155 -9.01 1.18 12.96
CA LEU A 155 -7.68 1.77 12.84
C LEU A 155 -6.93 1.80 14.17
N LYS A 156 -7.60 2.11 15.26
CA LYS A 156 -7.03 2.07 16.63
C LYS A 156 -6.59 0.66 17.01
N LEU A 157 -7.42 -0.35 16.74
CA LEU A 157 -7.07 -1.76 16.98
C LEU A 157 -5.88 -2.20 16.11
N ALA A 158 -5.86 -1.85 14.81
CA ALA A 158 -4.75 -2.16 13.93
C ALA A 158 -3.44 -1.54 14.45
N ARG A 159 -3.50 -0.28 14.87
CA ARG A 159 -2.34 0.42 15.40
C ARG A 159 -1.87 -0.14 16.75
N ALA A 160 -2.78 -0.63 17.58
CA ALA A 160 -2.42 -1.34 18.82
C ALA A 160 -1.63 -2.65 18.55
N LYS A 161 -1.89 -3.34 17.42
CA LYS A 161 -1.15 -4.54 17.00
C LYS A 161 0.18 -4.19 16.31
N ASN A 162 0.29 -3.00 15.72
CA ASN A 162 1.52 -2.49 15.10
C ASN A 162 1.63 -0.97 15.32
N PRO A 163 2.31 -0.52 16.40
CA PRO A 163 2.49 0.91 16.69
C PRO A 163 3.24 1.69 15.58
N GLU A 164 4.06 1.00 14.78
CA GLU A 164 4.80 1.57 13.65
C GLU A 164 3.99 1.62 12.35
N LEU A 165 2.69 1.24 12.38
CA LEU A 165 1.82 1.27 11.21
C LEU A 165 1.63 2.70 10.73
N LEU A 166 1.97 2.97 9.47
CA LEU A 166 1.75 4.24 8.81
C LEU A 166 0.43 4.23 8.03
N PHE A 167 -0.21 5.39 8.00
CA PHE A 167 -1.41 5.61 7.21
C PHE A 167 -1.19 6.74 6.20
N PHE A 168 -1.59 6.52 4.97
CA PHE A 168 -1.80 7.60 4.00
C PHE A 168 -3.25 7.62 3.55
N ALA A 169 -3.74 8.76 3.06
CA ALA A 169 -5.15 8.94 2.77
C ALA A 169 -5.39 9.67 1.45
N SER A 170 -6.43 9.25 0.73
CA SER A 170 -6.84 9.81 -0.55
C SER A 170 -8.33 10.16 -0.53
N PRO A 171 -8.76 11.34 -1.00
CA PRO A 171 -10.16 11.66 -1.24
C PRO A 171 -10.60 11.15 -2.62
N TRP A 172 -11.83 10.62 -2.69
CA TRP A 172 -12.48 10.35 -3.99
C TRP A 172 -13.18 11.60 -4.53
N SER A 173 -13.59 12.51 -3.66
CA SER A 173 -14.19 13.80 -4.05
C SER A 173 -14.06 14.83 -2.93
N PRO A 174 -13.91 16.11 -3.27
CA PRO A 174 -14.22 17.22 -2.37
C PRO A 174 -15.71 17.22 -1.98
N PRO A 175 -16.11 17.96 -0.92
CA PRO A 175 -17.52 18.24 -0.63
C PRO A 175 -18.25 18.77 -1.85
N GLY A 176 -19.50 18.29 -2.09
CA GLY A 176 -20.26 18.60 -3.29
C GLY A 176 -20.46 20.11 -3.53
N TRP A 177 -20.68 20.88 -2.47
CA TRP A 177 -20.89 22.33 -2.58
C TRP A 177 -19.66 23.11 -3.11
N MET A 178 -18.46 22.53 -3.03
CA MET A 178 -17.23 23.12 -3.58
C MET A 178 -17.09 22.89 -5.10
N LYS A 179 -17.90 22.01 -5.67
CA LYS A 179 -17.73 21.54 -7.05
C LYS A 179 -18.64 22.25 -8.05
N SER A 180 -18.26 22.18 -9.33
CA SER A 180 -18.97 22.83 -10.45
C SER A 180 -20.40 22.30 -10.63
N ASN A 181 -20.63 21.04 -10.34
CA ASN A 181 -21.91 20.35 -10.46
C ASN A 181 -22.66 20.16 -9.13
N ARG A 182 -22.11 20.65 -8.01
CA ARG A 182 -22.66 20.61 -6.65
C ARG A 182 -22.97 19.20 -6.13
N THR A 183 -22.25 18.20 -6.59
CA THR A 183 -22.34 16.81 -6.11
C THR A 183 -20.95 16.20 -5.91
N ILE A 184 -20.82 15.17 -5.09
CA ILE A 184 -19.56 14.43 -4.92
C ILE A 184 -19.25 13.51 -6.11
N ILE A 185 -20.17 13.34 -7.07
CA ILE A 185 -19.99 12.49 -8.25
C ILE A 185 -19.53 13.35 -9.42
N GLY A 186 -18.31 13.14 -9.94
CA GLY A 186 -17.75 13.85 -11.08
C GLY A 186 -17.65 15.37 -10.90
N GLY A 187 -17.52 16.11 -12.00
CA GLY A 187 -17.31 17.54 -12.00
C GLY A 187 -15.93 17.97 -11.51
N GLN A 188 -15.72 19.26 -11.29
CA GLN A 188 -14.44 19.84 -10.93
C GLN A 188 -14.54 20.68 -9.66
N LEU A 189 -13.50 20.71 -8.84
CA LEU A 189 -13.37 21.66 -7.75
C LEU A 189 -13.21 23.07 -8.32
N LEU A 190 -14.05 24.01 -7.83
CA LEU A 190 -13.99 25.39 -8.29
C LEU A 190 -12.81 26.13 -7.63
N PRO A 191 -11.96 26.86 -8.38
CA PRO A 191 -10.75 27.52 -7.85
C PRO A 191 -11.02 28.46 -6.66
N ARG A 192 -12.18 29.10 -6.59
CA ARG A 192 -12.58 29.94 -5.45
C ARG A 192 -12.62 29.19 -4.12
N TRP A 193 -12.75 27.85 -4.15
CA TRP A 193 -12.81 27.00 -2.98
C TRP A 193 -11.50 26.31 -2.64
N TYR A 194 -10.42 26.54 -3.39
CA TYR A 194 -9.11 25.98 -3.10
C TYR A 194 -8.64 26.30 -1.66
N PRO A 195 -8.78 27.55 -1.14
CA PRO A 195 -8.44 27.83 0.27
C PRO A 195 -9.24 26.97 1.26
N ALA A 196 -10.56 26.85 1.07
CA ALA A 196 -11.42 26.04 1.93
C ALA A 196 -11.07 24.53 1.83
N TYR A 197 -10.76 24.04 0.63
CA TYR A 197 -10.38 22.66 0.45
C TYR A 197 -9.00 22.33 1.05
N ALA A 198 -8.06 23.25 1.02
CA ALA A 198 -6.79 23.08 1.72
C ALA A 198 -6.99 23.00 3.25
N GLU A 199 -7.88 23.85 3.81
CA GLU A 199 -8.23 23.78 5.23
C GLU A 199 -9.01 22.49 5.58
N TYR A 200 -9.78 21.94 4.65
CA TYR A 200 -10.43 20.63 4.80
C TYR A 200 -9.42 19.51 5.08
N PHE A 201 -8.28 19.48 4.34
CA PHE A 201 -7.19 18.55 4.62
C PHE A 201 -6.56 18.79 6.00
N VAL A 202 -6.32 20.05 6.37
CA VAL A 202 -5.78 20.40 7.69
C VAL A 202 -6.69 19.90 8.80
N LYS A 203 -8.01 20.13 8.70
CA LYS A 203 -9.01 19.65 9.67
C LYS A 203 -9.05 18.12 9.74
N PHE A 204 -9.05 17.43 8.59
CA PHE A 204 -8.98 15.97 8.53
C PHE A 204 -7.76 15.42 9.26
N ILE A 205 -6.56 15.91 8.93
CA ILE A 205 -5.31 15.44 9.51
C ILE A 205 -5.30 15.66 11.03
N ARG A 206 -5.75 16.83 11.50
CA ARG A 206 -5.85 17.15 12.93
C ARG A 206 -6.89 16.28 13.64
N ALA A 207 -8.05 16.07 13.05
CA ALA A 207 -9.11 15.27 13.64
C ALA A 207 -8.69 13.80 13.81
N TYR A 208 -8.04 13.22 12.80
CA TYR A 208 -7.51 11.86 12.87
C TYR A 208 -6.34 11.75 13.86
N ALA A 209 -5.45 12.74 13.89
CA ALA A 209 -4.37 12.78 14.89
C ALA A 209 -4.92 12.86 16.32
N ALA A 210 -5.99 13.63 16.57
CA ALA A 210 -6.67 13.69 17.86
C ALA A 210 -7.29 12.34 18.27
N GLU A 211 -7.70 11.52 17.31
CA GLU A 211 -8.13 10.13 17.54
C GLU A 211 -6.96 9.13 17.72
N GLY A 212 -5.72 9.61 17.68
CA GLY A 212 -4.53 8.77 17.79
C GLY A 212 -4.12 8.10 16.47
N ILE A 213 -4.62 8.56 15.32
CA ILE A 213 -4.33 8.07 13.98
C ILE A 213 -3.58 9.15 13.18
N PRO A 214 -2.25 9.30 13.34
CA PRO A 214 -1.48 10.28 12.58
C PRO A 214 -1.45 9.88 11.08
N ILE A 215 -1.71 10.86 10.22
CA ILE A 215 -1.68 10.70 8.76
C ILE A 215 -0.28 11.04 8.24
N TYR A 216 0.43 10.03 7.74
CA TYR A 216 1.78 10.17 7.20
C TYR A 216 1.81 10.95 5.89
N ALA A 217 0.87 10.66 4.98
CA ALA A 217 0.79 11.32 3.68
C ALA A 217 -0.67 11.46 3.22
N VAL A 218 -0.90 12.40 2.30
CA VAL A 218 -2.15 12.53 1.56
C VAL A 218 -1.86 12.60 0.07
N THR A 219 -2.78 12.08 -0.76
CA THR A 219 -2.89 12.45 -2.17
C THR A 219 -3.98 13.51 -2.32
N ILE A 220 -3.96 14.26 -3.41
CA ILE A 220 -4.92 15.36 -3.62
C ILE A 220 -6.27 14.81 -4.06
N GLN A 221 -6.23 13.79 -4.90
CA GLN A 221 -7.40 13.16 -5.50
C GLN A 221 -7.08 11.71 -5.91
N ASN A 222 -7.97 10.77 -5.57
CA ASN A 222 -7.96 9.44 -6.17
C ASN A 222 -8.33 9.57 -7.66
N GLU A 223 -7.47 9.09 -8.56
CA GLU A 223 -7.69 9.02 -10.00
C GLU A 223 -8.17 10.35 -10.61
N PRO A 224 -7.35 11.41 -10.60
CA PRO A 224 -7.76 12.78 -10.92
C PRO A 224 -8.32 12.96 -12.32
N GLY A 225 -8.05 12.05 -13.28
CA GLY A 225 -8.63 12.11 -14.63
C GLY A 225 -10.09 11.63 -14.70
N VAL A 226 -10.58 10.94 -13.67
CA VAL A 226 -11.90 10.29 -13.68
C VAL A 226 -13.01 11.30 -13.43
N ASP A 227 -13.97 11.42 -14.37
CA ASP A 227 -15.20 12.20 -14.22
C ASP A 227 -16.44 11.33 -14.44
N ARG A 228 -17.08 10.91 -13.36
CA ARG A 228 -18.26 10.05 -13.40
C ARG A 228 -19.59 10.82 -13.55
N ALA A 229 -19.56 12.14 -13.62
CA ALA A 229 -20.77 12.93 -13.87
C ALA A 229 -21.37 12.71 -15.27
N GLN A 230 -20.52 12.34 -16.24
CA GLN A 230 -20.91 12.11 -17.63
C GLN A 230 -21.46 10.70 -17.90
N GLU A 231 -21.40 9.81 -16.91
CA GLU A 231 -21.89 8.44 -17.05
C GLU A 231 -23.40 8.41 -17.12
N LYS A 232 -23.92 7.93 -18.26
CA LYS A 232 -25.37 7.81 -18.50
C LYS A 232 -26.03 6.74 -17.63
N ASN A 233 -25.29 5.71 -17.28
CA ASN A 233 -25.75 4.64 -16.40
C ASN A 233 -25.37 4.96 -14.95
N SER A 234 -26.36 5.18 -14.11
CA SER A 234 -26.17 5.48 -12.68
C SER A 234 -25.33 4.41 -11.94
N LYS A 235 -25.33 3.17 -12.43
CA LYS A 235 -24.48 2.10 -11.90
C LYS A 235 -22.97 2.45 -11.97
N TRP A 236 -22.56 3.30 -12.92
CA TRP A 236 -21.15 3.73 -13.08
C TRP A 236 -20.84 5.04 -12.36
N GLN A 237 -21.81 5.59 -11.63
CA GLN A 237 -21.62 6.79 -10.84
C GLN A 237 -21.08 6.43 -9.45
N TYR A 238 -19.99 7.06 -9.05
CA TYR A 238 -19.41 6.98 -7.71
C TYR A 238 -18.61 8.26 -7.41
N PRO A 239 -18.23 8.52 -6.16
CA PRO A 239 -17.48 9.71 -5.80
C PRO A 239 -16.23 9.87 -6.67
N SER A 240 -16.11 11.01 -7.34
CA SER A 240 -14.99 11.33 -8.22
C SER A 240 -14.89 12.82 -8.44
N CYS A 241 -13.73 13.32 -8.84
CA CYS A 241 -13.54 14.72 -9.17
C CYS A 241 -12.44 14.84 -10.22
N HIS A 242 -12.76 15.46 -11.34
CA HIS A 242 -11.78 15.68 -12.39
C HIS A 242 -10.82 16.82 -12.01
N TRP A 243 -9.53 16.55 -12.15
CA TRP A 243 -8.45 17.50 -12.02
C TRP A 243 -7.51 17.41 -13.22
N THR A 244 -6.95 18.53 -13.62
CA THR A 244 -5.80 18.59 -14.54
C THR A 244 -4.51 18.73 -13.74
N GLY A 245 -3.37 18.34 -14.33
CA GLY A 245 -2.06 18.52 -13.69
C GLY A 245 -1.77 20.00 -13.33
N ALA A 246 -2.26 20.95 -14.14
CA ALA A 246 -2.14 22.37 -13.84
C ALA A 246 -2.96 22.80 -12.61
N GLN A 247 -4.19 22.31 -12.49
CA GLN A 247 -5.05 22.60 -11.33
C GLN A 247 -4.47 22.01 -10.04
N GLU A 248 -3.98 20.79 -10.08
CA GLU A 248 -3.33 20.17 -8.91
C GLU A 248 -2.02 20.88 -8.57
N CYS A 249 -1.24 21.29 -9.57
CA CYS A 249 -0.04 22.12 -9.39
C CYS A 249 -0.37 23.42 -8.65
N ASP A 250 -1.37 24.18 -9.12
CA ASP A 250 -1.80 25.43 -8.49
C ASP A 250 -2.29 25.20 -7.06
N PHE A 251 -3.08 24.14 -6.85
CA PHE A 251 -3.59 23.78 -5.52
C PHE A 251 -2.47 23.42 -4.53
N ILE A 252 -1.51 22.61 -4.95
CA ILE A 252 -0.36 22.25 -4.11
C ILE A 252 0.47 23.49 -3.80
N ARG A 253 0.82 24.27 -4.83
CA ARG A 253 1.74 25.41 -4.76
C ARG A 253 1.22 26.53 -3.88
N ASP A 254 -0.03 26.95 -4.11
CA ASP A 254 -0.56 28.19 -3.55
C ASP A 254 -1.51 27.96 -2.37
N HIS A 255 -2.00 26.73 -2.15
CA HIS A 255 -3.02 26.45 -1.14
C HIS A 255 -2.61 25.33 -0.15
N LEU A 256 -2.53 24.06 -0.57
CA LEU A 256 -2.33 22.94 0.36
C LEU A 256 -0.95 22.97 1.02
N GLY A 257 0.12 23.11 0.23
CA GLY A 257 1.49 23.16 0.76
C GLY A 257 1.66 24.26 1.81
N PRO A 258 1.30 25.53 1.49
CA PRO A 258 1.30 26.62 2.47
C PRO A 258 0.39 26.37 3.67
N ALA A 259 -0.81 25.75 3.50
CA ALA A 259 -1.73 25.48 4.60
C ALA A 259 -1.14 24.49 5.61
N LEU A 260 -0.59 23.35 5.13
CA LEU A 260 0.06 22.36 5.97
C LEU A 260 1.25 22.98 6.74
N ARG A 261 2.06 23.78 6.05
CA ARG A 261 3.20 24.51 6.69
C ARG A 261 2.73 25.46 7.79
N ARG A 262 1.70 26.31 7.53
CA ARG A 262 1.14 27.22 8.54
C ARG A 262 0.53 26.48 9.72
N ALA A 263 -0.07 25.31 9.46
CA ALA A 263 -0.66 24.45 10.49
C ALA A 263 0.37 23.69 11.33
N GLY A 264 1.67 23.74 10.98
CA GLY A 264 2.75 22.99 11.63
C GLY A 264 2.66 21.48 11.40
N LEU A 265 2.04 21.05 10.29
CA LEU A 265 1.83 19.65 9.96
C LEU A 265 2.97 19.11 9.07
N ASN A 266 3.50 17.93 9.43
CA ASN A 266 4.56 17.24 8.69
C ASN A 266 4.04 16.18 7.71
N THR A 267 2.72 16.12 7.50
CA THR A 267 2.07 15.22 6.55
C THR A 267 2.60 15.45 5.14
N LYS A 268 2.99 14.38 4.47
CA LYS A 268 3.59 14.41 3.13
C LYS A 268 2.51 14.61 2.06
N ILE A 269 2.86 15.24 0.96
CA ILE A 269 2.00 15.36 -0.23
C ILE A 269 2.54 14.44 -1.31
N TRP A 270 1.73 13.48 -1.76
CA TRP A 270 2.00 12.66 -2.93
C TRP A 270 1.06 13.11 -4.04
N CYS A 271 1.61 13.52 -5.17
CA CYS A 271 0.81 14.00 -6.29
C CYS A 271 0.37 12.86 -7.21
N TYR A 272 -0.59 13.13 -8.08
CA TYR A 272 -1.12 12.27 -9.13
C TYR A 272 -2.11 11.21 -8.61
N ASP A 273 -1.66 10.04 -8.16
CA ASP A 273 -2.50 8.93 -7.64
C ASP A 273 -3.37 8.27 -8.73
N HIS A 274 -2.76 7.93 -9.88
CA HIS A 274 -3.39 7.25 -11.02
C HIS A 274 -2.40 6.32 -11.74
N ASN A 275 -2.85 5.65 -12.82
CA ASN A 275 -2.04 4.62 -13.51
C ASN A 275 -0.70 5.16 -14.07
N TYR A 276 0.25 4.25 -14.24
CA TYR A 276 1.59 4.57 -14.76
C TYR A 276 1.66 4.58 -16.30
N ASN A 277 0.57 4.90 -17.00
CA ASN A 277 0.59 5.07 -18.45
C ASN A 277 1.55 6.19 -18.87
N VAL A 278 2.39 5.91 -19.86
CA VAL A 278 3.33 6.91 -20.40
C VAL A 278 2.59 8.03 -21.12
N LYS A 279 1.54 7.67 -21.86
CA LYS A 279 0.66 8.58 -22.59
C LYS A 279 -0.74 8.55 -22.01
N ALA A 280 -1.47 9.64 -22.15
CA ALA A 280 -2.88 9.70 -21.79
C ALA A 280 -3.71 8.65 -22.54
N THR A 281 -4.63 8.00 -21.83
CA THR A 281 -5.51 6.95 -22.38
C THR A 281 -6.82 6.92 -21.61
N GLY A 282 -7.95 7.24 -22.26
CA GLY A 282 -9.25 7.36 -21.59
C GLY A 282 -9.21 8.41 -20.49
N ASP A 283 -9.62 8.03 -19.29
CA ASP A 283 -9.62 8.91 -18.10
C ASP A 283 -8.23 9.07 -17.47
N ASP A 284 -7.23 8.33 -17.92
CA ASP A 284 -5.87 8.39 -17.40
C ASP A 284 -5.04 9.43 -18.15
N PRO A 285 -4.61 10.52 -17.49
CA PRO A 285 -3.82 11.57 -18.12
C PRO A 285 -2.35 11.21 -18.40
N GLY A 286 -1.87 10.06 -17.88
CA GLY A 286 -0.51 9.59 -18.05
C GLY A 286 0.57 10.45 -17.39
N LEU A 287 1.84 10.16 -17.70
CA LEU A 287 2.99 10.82 -17.06
C LEU A 287 3.08 12.33 -17.33
N ALA A 288 2.34 12.88 -18.30
CA ALA A 288 2.28 14.33 -18.51
C ALA A 288 1.75 15.07 -17.27
N TYR A 289 0.87 14.43 -16.51
CA TYR A 289 0.26 15.00 -15.32
C TYR A 289 1.28 15.29 -14.20
N PRO A 290 2.00 14.29 -13.63
CA PRO A 290 2.99 14.55 -12.61
C PRO A 290 4.18 15.38 -13.11
N ARG A 291 4.53 15.30 -14.40
CA ARG A 291 5.54 16.19 -15.01
C ARG A 291 5.14 17.65 -14.92
N THR A 292 3.87 17.98 -15.20
CA THR A 292 3.36 19.37 -15.08
C THR A 292 3.57 19.90 -13.66
N ILE A 293 3.26 19.11 -12.63
CA ILE A 293 3.39 19.52 -11.24
C ILE A 293 4.87 19.71 -10.85
N LEU A 294 5.72 18.74 -11.20
CA LEU A 294 7.13 18.75 -10.80
C LEU A 294 8.00 19.72 -11.60
N SER A 295 7.52 20.19 -12.76
CA SER A 295 8.19 21.24 -13.54
C SER A 295 8.01 22.62 -12.95
N ASP A 296 7.04 22.85 -12.05
CA ASP A 296 6.94 24.06 -11.26
C ASP A 296 7.75 23.91 -9.96
N PRO A 297 8.89 24.63 -9.79
CA PRO A 297 9.75 24.47 -8.62
C PRO A 297 9.08 24.85 -7.29
N ARG A 298 8.07 25.72 -7.33
CA ARG A 298 7.33 26.11 -6.13
C ARG A 298 6.35 25.03 -5.70
N ALA A 299 5.71 24.32 -6.63
CA ALA A 299 4.87 23.16 -6.36
C ALA A 299 5.74 21.96 -5.93
N ALA A 300 6.82 21.69 -6.68
CA ALA A 300 7.76 20.61 -6.41
C ALA A 300 8.36 20.68 -4.99
N ALA A 301 8.57 21.89 -4.45
CA ALA A 301 9.06 22.09 -3.09
C ALA A 301 8.14 21.54 -1.98
N PHE A 302 6.85 21.28 -2.29
CA PHE A 302 5.89 20.68 -1.39
C PHE A 302 5.63 19.20 -1.67
N VAL A 303 5.97 18.71 -2.87
CA VAL A 303 5.72 17.33 -3.29
C VAL A 303 6.78 16.40 -2.69
N ASN A 304 6.35 15.35 -2.01
CA ASN A 304 7.20 14.36 -1.38
C ASN A 304 7.21 13.01 -2.13
N GLY A 305 6.62 12.96 -3.32
CA GLY A 305 6.62 11.81 -4.21
C GLY A 305 5.43 11.77 -5.14
N VAL A 306 5.44 10.78 -6.03
CA VAL A 306 4.37 10.52 -7.00
C VAL A 306 3.71 9.19 -6.70
N ALA A 307 2.39 9.17 -6.67
CA ALA A 307 1.57 7.99 -6.42
C ALA A 307 1.09 7.38 -7.74
N PHE A 308 1.18 6.05 -7.85
CA PHE A 308 0.77 5.31 -9.03
C PHE A 308 -0.20 4.18 -8.72
N HIS A 309 -1.16 3.96 -9.63
CA HIS A 309 -2.06 2.80 -9.69
C HIS A 309 -1.61 1.80 -10.76
N GLY A 310 -2.17 0.60 -10.74
CA GLY A 310 -1.75 -0.49 -11.60
C GLY A 310 -2.84 -1.15 -12.43
N TYR A 311 -3.86 -0.41 -12.82
CA TYR A 311 -4.97 -0.94 -13.63
C TYR A 311 -4.73 -0.85 -15.13
N ALA A 312 -3.91 0.10 -15.58
CA ALA A 312 -3.56 0.29 -16.99
C ALA A 312 -2.09 0.68 -17.17
N GLY A 313 -1.54 0.39 -18.34
CA GLY A 313 -0.16 0.68 -18.69
C GLY A 313 0.81 -0.46 -18.34
N ASP A 314 2.10 -0.16 -18.50
CA ASP A 314 3.19 -1.05 -18.19
C ASP A 314 4.02 -0.47 -17.02
N PRO A 315 4.43 -1.29 -16.02
CA PRO A 315 5.21 -0.83 -14.87
C PRO A 315 6.49 -0.08 -15.23
N SER A 316 7.05 -0.27 -16.43
CA SER A 316 8.21 0.48 -16.93
C SER A 316 7.95 1.99 -17.01
N GLY A 317 6.69 2.43 -17.04
CA GLY A 317 6.33 3.85 -16.91
C GLY A 317 6.89 4.47 -15.62
N MET A 318 6.92 3.74 -14.52
CA MET A 318 7.56 4.20 -13.28
C MET A 318 9.08 4.35 -13.44
N SER A 319 9.76 3.43 -14.15
CA SER A 319 11.20 3.56 -14.45
C SER A 319 11.50 4.74 -15.38
N LEU A 320 10.67 4.99 -16.38
CA LEU A 320 10.79 6.17 -17.25
C LEU A 320 10.64 7.46 -16.44
N PHE A 321 9.63 7.50 -15.55
CA PHE A 321 9.46 8.62 -14.64
C PHE A 321 10.68 8.83 -13.72
N HIS A 322 11.22 7.74 -13.15
CA HIS A 322 12.40 7.81 -12.29
C HIS A 322 13.65 8.32 -13.02
N GLN A 323 13.80 8.00 -14.30
CA GLN A 323 14.92 8.54 -15.11
C GLN A 323 14.87 10.06 -15.24
N GLU A 324 13.66 10.63 -15.31
CA GLU A 324 13.46 12.08 -15.42
C GLU A 324 13.52 12.78 -14.04
N PHE A 325 13.05 12.11 -13.00
CA PHE A 325 12.96 12.64 -11.62
C PHE A 325 13.60 11.66 -10.61
N PRO A 326 14.93 11.44 -10.66
CA PRO A 326 15.58 10.36 -9.91
C PRO A 326 15.54 10.54 -8.39
N THR A 327 15.29 11.75 -7.91
CA THR A 327 15.19 12.07 -6.46
C THR A 327 13.77 12.03 -5.92
N VAL A 328 12.76 11.89 -6.80
CA VAL A 328 11.35 11.87 -6.41
C VAL A 328 10.91 10.43 -6.13
N PRO A 329 10.52 10.08 -4.90
CA PRO A 329 10.06 8.73 -4.58
C PRO A 329 8.79 8.36 -5.36
N ILE A 330 8.68 7.08 -5.71
CA ILE A 330 7.53 6.50 -6.40
C ILE A 330 6.77 5.60 -5.44
N TYR A 331 5.49 5.90 -5.19
CA TYR A 331 4.61 5.11 -4.35
C TYR A 331 3.60 4.37 -5.24
N PHE A 332 3.52 3.04 -5.08
CA PHE A 332 2.45 2.28 -5.69
C PHE A 332 1.29 2.20 -4.69
N THR A 333 0.28 3.03 -4.89
CA THR A 333 -0.76 3.32 -3.91
C THR A 333 -2.04 2.50 -4.09
N GLU A 334 -2.24 1.89 -5.28
CA GLU A 334 -3.43 1.09 -5.53
C GLU A 334 -3.23 0.07 -6.65
N GLY A 335 -3.77 -1.15 -6.44
CA GLY A 335 -3.92 -2.14 -7.49
C GLY A 335 -4.51 -3.45 -7.01
N SER A 336 -5.40 -4.02 -7.82
CA SER A 336 -5.98 -5.34 -7.62
C SER A 336 -5.04 -6.41 -8.18
N ILE A 337 -4.07 -6.84 -7.39
CA ILE A 337 -3.01 -7.78 -7.81
C ILE A 337 -3.18 -9.09 -7.05
N PHE A 338 -3.72 -10.10 -7.72
CA PHE A 338 -4.10 -11.37 -7.11
C PHE A 338 -3.59 -12.58 -7.89
N GLY A 339 -3.55 -13.72 -7.18
CA GLY A 339 -3.09 -14.99 -7.68
C GLY A 339 -1.59 -15.01 -7.95
N ILE A 340 -1.09 -16.13 -8.46
CA ILE A 340 0.36 -16.29 -8.67
C ILE A 340 0.93 -15.29 -9.69
N LYS A 341 0.14 -14.87 -10.67
CA LYS A 341 0.52 -13.80 -11.61
C LYS A 341 0.61 -12.43 -10.90
N GLY A 342 -0.19 -12.24 -9.86
CA GLY A 342 -0.11 -11.07 -8.98
C GLY A 342 1.25 -10.94 -8.31
N GLY A 343 1.83 -12.05 -7.84
CA GLY A 343 3.18 -12.06 -7.29
C GLY A 343 4.25 -11.60 -8.29
N VAL A 344 4.12 -12.00 -9.56
CA VAL A 344 4.99 -11.48 -10.64
C VAL A 344 4.81 -9.98 -10.80
N LYS A 345 3.57 -9.50 -10.88
CA LYS A 345 3.26 -8.08 -11.03
C LYS A 345 3.75 -7.25 -9.83
N LEU A 346 3.71 -7.78 -8.61
CA LEU A 346 4.26 -7.10 -7.44
C LEU A 346 5.77 -6.95 -7.56
N ILE A 347 6.49 -8.01 -7.96
CA ILE A 347 7.92 -7.97 -8.24
C ILE A 347 8.25 -6.90 -9.30
N GLU A 348 7.45 -6.82 -10.37
CA GLU A 348 7.63 -5.80 -11.42
C GLU A 348 7.54 -4.38 -10.87
N LYS A 349 6.58 -4.07 -9.97
CA LYS A 349 6.48 -2.75 -9.35
C LYS A 349 7.73 -2.44 -8.52
N LEU A 350 8.15 -3.39 -7.69
CA LEU A 350 9.36 -3.23 -6.87
C LEU A 350 10.63 -3.07 -7.71
N ARG A 351 10.73 -3.77 -8.85
CA ARG A 351 11.86 -3.60 -9.78
C ARG A 351 11.82 -2.31 -10.57
N ASN A 352 10.65 -1.68 -10.70
CA ASN A 352 10.43 -0.38 -11.34
C ASN A 352 10.35 0.77 -10.31
N HIS A 353 11.20 0.75 -9.29
CA HIS A 353 11.47 1.82 -8.33
C HIS A 353 10.35 2.16 -7.34
N ALA A 354 9.28 1.35 -7.23
CA ALA A 354 8.27 1.56 -6.20
C ALA A 354 8.89 1.42 -4.80
N VAL A 355 8.79 2.47 -3.96
CA VAL A 355 9.23 2.48 -2.55
C VAL A 355 8.12 2.03 -1.61
N ALA A 356 6.90 1.88 -2.10
CA ALA A 356 5.75 1.37 -1.39
C ALA A 356 4.87 0.52 -2.31
N TYR A 357 4.06 -0.33 -1.71
CA TYR A 357 3.03 -1.09 -2.40
C TYR A 357 1.77 -1.20 -1.54
N ASN A 358 0.61 -0.88 -2.11
CA ASN A 358 -0.69 -1.06 -1.49
C ASN A 358 -1.67 -1.77 -2.42
N GLY A 359 -2.32 -2.81 -1.89
CA GLY A 359 -3.40 -3.52 -2.58
C GLY A 359 -4.75 -2.82 -2.41
N TRP A 360 -5.70 -3.15 -3.27
CA TRP A 360 -7.09 -2.70 -3.24
C TRP A 360 -8.02 -3.84 -3.64
N VAL A 361 -8.95 -4.31 -2.79
CA VAL A 361 -9.23 -4.00 -1.39
C VAL A 361 -8.84 -5.19 -0.49
N THR A 362 -8.81 -5.00 0.85
CA THR A 362 -8.30 -6.03 1.77
C THR A 362 -9.34 -7.10 2.09
N ILE A 363 -10.56 -6.71 2.52
CA ILE A 363 -11.62 -7.64 2.97
C ILE A 363 -12.97 -7.23 2.39
N LEU A 364 -13.61 -8.15 1.68
CA LEU A 364 -15.02 -8.09 1.32
C LEU A 364 -15.73 -9.36 1.79
N ASP A 365 -17.05 -9.42 1.68
CA ASP A 365 -17.75 -10.68 1.85
C ASP A 365 -17.66 -11.56 0.57
N ASP A 366 -18.25 -12.76 0.61
CA ASP A 366 -18.22 -13.73 -0.49
C ASP A 366 -18.99 -13.25 -1.74
N GLN A 367 -19.77 -12.16 -1.63
CA GLN A 367 -20.48 -11.52 -2.73
C GLN A 367 -19.80 -10.22 -3.19
N GLY A 368 -18.59 -9.93 -2.69
CA GLY A 368 -17.86 -8.71 -3.00
C GLY A 368 -18.42 -7.44 -2.34
N LYS A 369 -19.09 -7.58 -1.17
CA LYS A 369 -19.76 -6.49 -0.45
C LYS A 369 -19.06 -6.19 0.91
N PRO A 370 -19.31 -4.95 1.48
CA PRO A 370 -20.10 -3.85 0.91
C PRO A 370 -19.39 -3.16 -0.25
N ASN A 371 -20.16 -2.75 -1.25
CA ASN A 371 -19.67 -2.03 -2.42
C ASN A 371 -20.84 -1.33 -3.11
N ASN A 372 -20.86 0.00 -3.08
CA ASN A 372 -21.86 0.83 -3.77
C ASN A 372 -21.38 1.28 -5.15
N GLY A 373 -20.08 1.09 -5.44
CA GLY A 373 -19.50 1.39 -6.75
C GLY A 373 -19.81 0.32 -7.81
N PRO A 374 -19.38 0.57 -9.05
CA PRO A 374 -19.68 -0.26 -10.20
C PRO A 374 -18.78 -1.51 -10.34
N PHE A 375 -17.64 -1.51 -9.67
CA PHE A 375 -16.61 -2.52 -9.91
C PHE A 375 -16.84 -3.75 -9.05
N ASP A 376 -16.86 -4.91 -9.67
CA ASP A 376 -16.86 -6.18 -8.94
C ASP A 376 -15.43 -6.49 -8.49
N ALA A 377 -15.23 -6.64 -7.19
CA ALA A 377 -13.98 -7.19 -6.68
C ALA A 377 -14.01 -8.71 -6.88
N SER A 378 -13.27 -9.19 -7.86
CA SER A 378 -13.20 -10.62 -8.13
C SER A 378 -12.50 -11.41 -7.03
N ARG A 379 -11.66 -10.76 -6.20
CA ARG A 379 -10.86 -11.37 -5.13
C ARG A 379 -10.42 -10.33 -4.10
N THR A 380 -10.24 -10.79 -2.87
CA THR A 380 -9.64 -10.05 -1.77
C THR A 380 -8.63 -10.95 -1.03
N LEU A 381 -7.90 -10.40 -0.08
CA LEU A 381 -6.98 -11.20 0.74
C LEU A 381 -7.73 -12.12 1.69
N ILE A 382 -8.83 -11.60 2.24
CA ILE A 382 -9.70 -12.30 3.19
C ILE A 382 -11.14 -12.08 2.74
N THR A 383 -11.95 -13.12 2.80
CA THR A 383 -13.40 -13.04 2.56
C THR A 383 -14.14 -13.27 3.87
N LEU A 384 -15.14 -12.45 4.17
CA LEU A 384 -16.04 -12.64 5.28
C LEU A 384 -17.30 -13.41 4.84
N ASP A 385 -17.61 -14.54 5.46
CA ASP A 385 -18.90 -15.19 5.28
C ASP A 385 -20.01 -14.29 5.89
N PRO A 386 -20.99 -13.82 5.12
CA PRO A 386 -21.98 -12.85 5.61
C PRO A 386 -22.95 -13.43 6.64
N LYS A 387 -23.12 -14.78 6.71
CA LYS A 387 -24.01 -15.48 7.63
C LYS A 387 -23.31 -15.85 8.93
N THR A 388 -22.17 -16.51 8.81
CA THR A 388 -21.40 -16.99 9.97
C THR A 388 -20.47 -15.92 10.55
N ARG A 389 -20.16 -14.88 9.76
CA ARG A 389 -19.22 -13.80 10.08
C ARG A 389 -17.80 -14.32 10.34
N GLN A 390 -17.45 -15.48 9.75
CA GLN A 390 -16.11 -16.04 9.84
C GLN A 390 -15.25 -15.58 8.68
N PRO A 391 -14.00 -15.13 8.94
CA PRO A 391 -13.04 -14.77 7.90
C PRO A 391 -12.38 -16.01 7.30
N THR A 392 -12.14 -15.98 6.00
CA THR A 392 -11.36 -16.98 5.26
C THR A 392 -10.18 -16.31 4.56
N GLU A 393 -8.96 -16.71 4.92
CA GLU A 393 -7.72 -16.26 4.27
C GLU A 393 -7.52 -17.00 2.94
N HIS A 394 -7.27 -16.25 1.86
CA HIS A 394 -7.00 -16.80 0.53
C HIS A 394 -5.49 -16.90 0.25
N PHE A 395 -5.12 -17.54 -0.84
CA PHE A 395 -3.72 -17.60 -1.28
C PHE A 395 -3.04 -16.23 -1.31
N ASP A 396 -3.79 -15.21 -1.68
CA ASP A 396 -3.29 -13.84 -1.81
C ASP A 396 -2.84 -13.23 -0.47
N PHE A 397 -3.45 -13.63 0.65
CA PHE A 397 -2.97 -13.29 1.98
C PHE A 397 -1.55 -13.85 2.23
N PHE A 398 -1.34 -15.10 1.91
CA PHE A 398 -0.04 -15.75 2.08
C PHE A 398 0.99 -15.28 1.05
N LEU A 399 0.53 -14.95 -0.17
CA LEU A 399 1.36 -14.31 -1.20
C LEU A 399 1.91 -12.98 -0.70
N TYR A 400 1.05 -12.11 -0.15
CA TYR A 400 1.46 -10.83 0.41
C TYR A 400 2.42 -11.02 1.58
N GLY A 401 2.15 -12.01 2.43
CA GLY A 401 3.03 -12.37 3.54
C GLY A 401 4.46 -12.72 3.13
N GLN A 402 4.65 -13.32 1.95
CA GLN A 402 5.99 -13.62 1.42
C GLN A 402 6.82 -12.35 1.12
N PHE A 403 6.19 -11.21 0.96
CA PHE A 403 6.88 -9.92 0.83
C PHE A 403 6.88 -9.15 2.15
N MET A 404 5.71 -8.96 2.74
CA MET A 404 5.47 -7.96 3.78
C MET A 404 6.03 -8.38 5.14
N LYS A 405 6.10 -9.70 5.42
CA LYS A 405 6.70 -10.24 6.65
C LYS A 405 8.23 -10.12 6.68
N PHE A 406 8.87 -10.09 5.52
CA PHE A 406 10.32 -10.23 5.42
C PHE A 406 11.02 -8.96 4.95
N ILE A 407 10.37 -8.13 4.11
CA ILE A 407 10.94 -6.87 3.62
C ILE A 407 10.57 -5.76 4.61
N GLN A 408 11.55 -5.33 5.39
CA GLN A 408 11.36 -4.33 6.44
C GLN A 408 11.27 -2.92 5.86
N ARG A 409 10.65 -1.98 6.61
CA ARG A 409 10.81 -0.56 6.34
C ARG A 409 12.29 -0.19 6.41
N GLY A 410 12.78 0.60 5.46
CA GLY A 410 14.20 0.92 5.33
C GLY A 410 15.02 -0.13 4.58
N ALA A 411 14.43 -1.25 4.16
CA ALA A 411 15.11 -2.21 3.28
C ALA A 411 15.49 -1.56 1.95
N VAL A 412 16.71 -1.79 1.50
CA VAL A 412 17.22 -1.26 0.25
C VAL A 412 17.16 -2.36 -0.81
N ARG A 413 16.50 -2.10 -1.95
CA ARG A 413 16.52 -3.04 -3.06
C ARG A 413 17.96 -3.19 -3.58
N VAL A 414 18.42 -4.43 -3.71
CA VAL A 414 19.74 -4.76 -4.26
C VAL A 414 19.59 -5.47 -5.60
N ASN A 415 20.69 -5.48 -6.39
CA ASN A 415 20.65 -6.14 -7.68
C ASN A 415 20.51 -7.66 -7.53
N SER A 416 19.60 -8.22 -8.30
CA SER A 416 19.46 -9.66 -8.53
C SER A 416 19.32 -9.91 -10.03
N THR A 417 19.85 -11.05 -10.51
CA THR A 417 19.71 -11.44 -11.93
C THR A 417 18.25 -11.33 -12.33
N ALA A 418 17.99 -10.73 -13.48
CA ALA A 418 16.62 -10.59 -13.99
C ALA A 418 15.94 -11.97 -14.06
N GLY A 419 14.65 -11.97 -13.76
CA GLY A 419 13.85 -13.19 -13.84
C GLY A 419 13.82 -13.75 -15.27
N SER A 420 13.43 -15.01 -15.38
CA SER A 420 13.16 -15.69 -16.64
C SER A 420 11.65 -15.95 -16.77
N ARG A 421 11.22 -16.53 -17.89
CA ARG A 421 9.82 -17.00 -18.04
C ARG A 421 9.38 -17.99 -16.93
N ASN A 422 10.35 -18.63 -16.26
CA ASN A 422 10.10 -19.61 -15.20
C ASN A 422 10.11 -19.01 -13.81
N PHE A 423 10.74 -17.86 -13.61
CA PHE A 423 10.90 -17.23 -12.29
C PHE A 423 10.90 -15.71 -12.42
N ALA A 424 10.12 -15.06 -11.57
CA ALA A 424 10.31 -13.64 -11.25
C ALA A 424 10.96 -13.53 -9.87
N ASN A 425 11.83 -12.56 -9.65
CA ASN A 425 12.48 -12.36 -8.35
C ASN A 425 12.78 -10.89 -8.07
N VAL A 426 12.96 -10.58 -6.80
CA VAL A 426 13.47 -9.29 -6.32
C VAL A 426 14.22 -9.51 -5.01
N ALA A 427 15.32 -8.77 -4.79
CA ALA A 427 16.13 -8.90 -3.59
C ALA A 427 16.27 -7.57 -2.86
N PHE A 428 16.38 -7.66 -1.52
CA PHE A 428 16.53 -6.54 -0.61
C PHE A 428 17.62 -6.84 0.43
N ARG A 429 18.22 -5.78 0.93
CA ARG A 429 19.01 -5.79 2.16
C ARG A 429 18.23 -5.01 3.22
N ASN A 430 17.82 -5.71 4.29
CA ASN A 430 17.14 -5.12 5.42
C ASN A 430 18.08 -4.23 6.27
N PRO A 431 17.55 -3.35 7.13
CA PRO A 431 18.36 -2.52 8.02
C PRO A 431 19.26 -3.30 8.98
N ASP A 432 18.88 -4.52 9.35
CA ASP A 432 19.68 -5.44 10.16
C ASP A 432 20.80 -6.16 9.37
N GLY A 433 20.92 -5.87 8.08
CA GLY A 433 21.90 -6.45 7.17
C GLY A 433 21.47 -7.79 6.54
N ALA A 434 20.33 -8.37 6.93
CA ALA A 434 19.84 -9.60 6.31
C ALA A 434 19.48 -9.37 4.84
N ILE A 435 19.81 -10.32 3.99
CA ILE A 435 19.38 -10.35 2.60
C ILE A 435 18.07 -11.13 2.50
N VAL A 436 17.12 -10.55 1.78
CA VAL A 436 15.80 -11.13 1.50
C VAL A 436 15.66 -11.28 -0.01
N LEU A 437 15.42 -12.49 -0.46
CA LEU A 437 15.12 -12.78 -1.88
C LEU A 437 13.71 -13.36 -1.97
N VAL A 438 12.82 -12.69 -2.71
CA VAL A 438 11.50 -13.23 -3.03
C VAL A 438 11.52 -13.78 -4.46
N VAL A 439 11.09 -15.03 -4.64
CA VAL A 439 11.04 -15.72 -5.94
C VAL A 439 9.65 -16.27 -6.19
N VAL A 440 9.10 -16.02 -7.36
CA VAL A 440 7.81 -16.56 -7.81
C VAL A 440 8.02 -17.56 -8.94
N ASN A 441 7.48 -18.77 -8.78
CA ASN A 441 7.30 -19.77 -9.85
C ASN A 441 5.85 -19.65 -10.38
N PRO A 442 5.60 -18.96 -11.50
CA PRO A 442 4.25 -18.82 -12.04
C PRO A 442 3.77 -20.04 -12.82
N THR A 443 4.64 -21.02 -13.06
CA THR A 443 4.37 -22.17 -13.93
C THR A 443 3.57 -23.27 -13.21
N ALA A 444 2.90 -24.12 -13.96
CA ALA A 444 2.18 -25.27 -13.43
C ALA A 444 3.10 -26.48 -13.10
N GLN A 445 4.42 -26.29 -13.10
CA GLN A 445 5.40 -27.32 -12.85
C GLN A 445 6.32 -26.98 -11.69
N ARG A 446 6.79 -27.98 -10.97
CA ARG A 446 7.92 -27.82 -10.04
C ARG A 446 9.15 -27.36 -10.82
N LYS A 447 9.85 -26.36 -10.33
CA LYS A 447 11.05 -25.81 -10.95
C LYS A 447 12.20 -25.72 -9.95
N LEU A 448 13.42 -25.88 -10.46
CA LEU A 448 14.66 -25.71 -9.70
C LEU A 448 15.34 -24.42 -10.14
N PHE A 449 15.96 -23.72 -9.19
CA PHE A 449 16.92 -22.66 -9.47
C PHE A 449 18.11 -22.75 -8.51
N THR A 450 19.22 -22.19 -8.92
CA THR A 450 20.40 -22.02 -8.09
C THR A 450 20.46 -20.58 -7.60
N LEU A 451 20.40 -20.37 -6.27
CA LEU A 451 20.75 -19.08 -5.67
C LEU A 451 22.28 -19.03 -5.52
N ALA A 452 22.87 -17.96 -6.00
CA ALA A 452 24.31 -17.72 -5.91
C ALA A 452 24.60 -16.43 -5.13
N TRP A 453 25.53 -16.53 -4.18
CA TRP A 453 25.94 -15.48 -3.28
C TRP A 453 27.39 -15.67 -2.85
N ASP A 454 28.24 -14.67 -3.12
CA ASP A 454 29.61 -14.62 -2.63
C ASP A 454 30.40 -15.95 -2.86
N GLY A 455 30.40 -16.41 -4.13
CA GLY A 455 31.09 -17.65 -4.54
C GLY A 455 30.46 -18.95 -4.00
N ARG A 456 29.34 -18.88 -3.30
CA ARG A 456 28.60 -19.99 -2.74
C ARG A 456 27.26 -20.16 -3.43
N THR A 457 26.69 -21.36 -3.38
CA THR A 457 25.42 -21.66 -4.03
C THR A 457 24.54 -22.54 -3.14
N VAL A 458 23.21 -22.42 -3.33
CA VAL A 458 22.22 -23.40 -2.88
C VAL A 458 21.22 -23.66 -4.00
N THR A 459 20.76 -24.91 -4.12
CA THR A 459 19.69 -25.28 -5.05
C THR A 459 18.36 -25.28 -4.34
N VAL A 460 17.38 -24.59 -4.90
CA VAL A 460 16.04 -24.42 -4.36
C VAL A 460 15.01 -25.02 -5.31
N ALA A 461 14.07 -25.78 -4.75
CA ALA A 461 12.99 -26.39 -5.51
C ALA A 461 11.66 -25.71 -5.16
N LEU A 462 11.09 -24.97 -6.08
CA LEU A 462 9.76 -24.38 -5.92
C LEU A 462 8.68 -25.27 -6.52
N THR A 463 7.63 -25.53 -5.76
CA THR A 463 6.43 -26.23 -6.25
C THR A 463 5.75 -25.42 -7.36
N ALA A 464 4.81 -26.04 -8.07
CA ALA A 464 4.02 -25.35 -9.09
C ALA A 464 3.25 -24.17 -8.48
N ARG A 465 3.17 -23.06 -9.18
CA ARG A 465 2.39 -21.88 -8.78
C ARG A 465 2.64 -21.48 -7.34
N SER A 466 3.91 -21.26 -6.99
CA SER A 466 4.33 -20.92 -5.62
C SER A 466 5.18 -19.65 -5.58
N VAL A 467 5.22 -19.05 -4.41
CA VAL A 467 6.10 -17.95 -4.06
C VAL A 467 6.91 -18.34 -2.84
N ALA A 468 8.20 -18.05 -2.83
CA ALA A 468 9.06 -18.31 -1.70
C ALA A 468 9.91 -17.10 -1.35
N THR A 469 10.22 -16.97 -0.07
CA THR A 469 11.13 -15.98 0.48
C THR A 469 12.29 -16.65 1.16
N LEU A 470 13.49 -16.28 0.75
CA LEU A 470 14.75 -16.78 1.28
C LEU A 470 15.42 -15.64 2.06
N VAL A 471 15.95 -15.97 3.24
CA VAL A 471 16.59 -14.99 4.14
C VAL A 471 17.91 -15.55 4.65
N TRP A 472 18.97 -14.75 4.57
CA TRP A 472 20.29 -15.09 5.11
C TRP A 472 21.05 -13.87 5.60
N ALA A 473 22.02 -14.07 6.47
CA ALA A 473 22.93 -13.01 6.90
C ALA A 473 23.95 -12.69 5.80
N ALA A 474 24.17 -11.40 5.54
CA ALA A 474 25.14 -10.97 4.51
C ALA A 474 26.61 -11.31 4.86
N GLY A 475 26.89 -11.78 6.07
CA GLY A 475 28.26 -11.82 6.62
C GLY A 475 28.70 -10.40 7.07
N LYS A 476 29.72 -10.31 7.89
CA LYS A 476 30.39 -9.01 8.09
C LYS A 476 31.16 -8.69 6.82
N PRO A 477 31.08 -7.44 6.31
CA PRO A 477 31.90 -6.99 5.19
C PRO A 477 33.38 -7.10 5.51
#